data_e7b06ebb63622aaaa03e0b61d81a56ef
#
_entry.id   e7b06ebb63622aaaa03e0b61d81a56ef
#
_cell.length_a   1.000
_cell.length_b   1.000
_cell.length_c   1.000
_cell.angle_alpha   90.00
_cell.angle_beta   90.00
_cell.angle_gamma   90.00
#
_symmetry.space_group_name_H-M   'P 1'
#
loop_
_entity.id
_entity.type
_entity.pdbx_description
1 polymer ?
#
loop_
_entity_poly.entity_id
_entity_poly.type
_entity_poly.pdbx_seq_one_letter_code
_entity_poly.pdbx_strand_id
1 'polypeptide(L)'
;AEMAKEAGGELLKGGNWYEILKNEGAKRLKPAEWRKLGKNIATNALKKASIEATPWIRDNPAVADMLVTGVDTRIASAKMRFERFYERAKSASPVPVKLISVSLFGFDLGATLARKFLDSLLKDICKKEGDKYTYQGIPVDIVFTGLFDCSRRTSASSNNGVDYFISALGGPLKGISVLLGDKSIDQDTPLPESVKKSLHLVAAHETRVWRCLYRTGNNPAHKEELYPGCAEDIGGGLKPDEQKPSAELCRVALHRMYREATMAGVPFPDFLSLKSYSETVASYFIVQDNVKNQSVLQWAEAYQSALPFTSLSTACQNRHLDSYIDWLGRQYYQYRTECMRYEKQRGDVLASAGASAGFAGITQEAKETAGQYANELAVLQQNWGWLDDVKDTAIRMRNSMEQDPMDKRRDIVPNVYGPALRRAKRFLEYFHAANLGKPRPLPLDTAPPEMYAWFVHDLQTVDKGAGISQDFFAIRSMEMPEA
;
A
#
# COMPACT_ATOMS: atom_id res chain seq x y z
N ALA A 1 -25.57 -0.16 -27.06
CA ALA A 1 -25.44 -1.48 -26.39
C ALA A 1 -24.89 -2.53 -27.36
N GLU A 2 -25.35 -2.60 -28.62
CA GLU A 2 -24.82 -3.53 -29.64
C GLU A 2 -23.40 -3.21 -30.05
N MET A 3 -23.05 -1.94 -30.31
CA MET A 3 -21.66 -1.53 -30.63
C MET A 3 -20.68 -1.83 -29.47
N ALA A 4 -21.13 -1.71 -28.23
CA ALA A 4 -20.32 -2.06 -27.07
C ALA A 4 -20.13 -3.59 -26.93
N LYS A 5 -21.10 -4.37 -27.37
CA LYS A 5 -21.02 -5.84 -27.44
C LYS A 5 -20.08 -6.33 -28.54
N GLU A 6 -20.11 -5.70 -29.72
CA GLU A 6 -19.20 -6.01 -30.83
C GLU A 6 -17.76 -5.60 -30.50
N ALA A 7 -17.53 -4.40 -29.98
CA ALA A 7 -16.21 -3.94 -29.59
C ALA A 7 -15.64 -4.78 -28.43
N GLY A 8 -16.47 -5.17 -27.47
CA GLY A 8 -16.11 -6.14 -26.42
C GLY A 8 -15.75 -7.52 -26.99
N GLY A 9 -16.50 -7.99 -28.00
CA GLY A 9 -16.26 -9.24 -28.69
C GLY A 9 -14.94 -9.27 -29.47
N GLU A 10 -14.54 -8.18 -30.12
CA GLU A 10 -13.24 -8.09 -30.83
C GLU A 10 -12.06 -7.97 -29.85
N LEU A 11 -12.22 -7.27 -28.75
CA LEU A 11 -11.21 -7.19 -27.68
C LEU A 11 -10.91 -8.59 -27.11
N LEU A 12 -11.92 -9.44 -27.07
CA LEU A 12 -11.87 -10.80 -26.57
C LEU A 12 -11.29 -11.79 -27.59
N LYS A 13 -11.38 -11.52 -28.88
CA LYS A 13 -10.83 -12.38 -29.94
C LYS A 13 -9.31 -12.31 -30.09
N GLY A 14 -8.66 -11.30 -29.54
CA GLY A 14 -7.22 -11.04 -29.72
C GLY A 14 -6.26 -11.75 -28.77
N GLY A 15 -6.70 -12.63 -27.90
CA GLY A 15 -5.79 -13.37 -26.99
C GLY A 15 -6.47 -14.15 -25.88
N ASN A 16 -5.79 -15.15 -25.36
CA ASN A 16 -6.17 -16.07 -24.28
C ASN A 16 -6.56 -15.40 -22.93
N TRP A 17 -6.48 -14.08 -22.82
CA TRP A 17 -6.73 -13.36 -21.57
C TRP A 17 -8.22 -13.38 -21.15
N TYR A 18 -9.15 -13.55 -22.09
CA TYR A 18 -10.57 -13.72 -21.77
C TYR A 18 -10.82 -15.01 -20.99
N GLU A 19 -10.23 -16.11 -21.44
CA GLU A 19 -10.30 -17.40 -20.75
C GLU A 19 -9.60 -17.34 -19.39
N ILE A 20 -8.52 -16.59 -19.28
CA ILE A 20 -7.78 -16.36 -18.02
C ILE A 20 -8.64 -15.60 -17.02
N LEU A 21 -9.30 -14.49 -17.42
CA LEU A 21 -10.21 -13.74 -16.56
C LEU A 21 -11.47 -14.53 -16.19
N LYS A 22 -11.97 -15.36 -17.11
CA LYS A 22 -13.16 -16.18 -16.89
C LYS A 22 -12.91 -17.39 -16.00
N ASN A 23 -11.77 -18.07 -16.20
CA ASN A 23 -11.45 -19.33 -15.52
C ASN A 23 -10.74 -19.15 -14.17
N GLU A 24 -10.04 -18.04 -13.98
CA GLU A 24 -9.25 -17.77 -12.77
C GLU A 24 -9.92 -16.81 -11.79
N GLY A 25 -11.24 -16.68 -11.79
CA GLY A 25 -12.00 -15.76 -10.94
C GLY A 25 -11.31 -15.43 -9.62
N ALA A 26 -10.79 -14.22 -9.50
CA ALA A 26 -10.06 -13.67 -8.34
C ALA A 26 -8.60 -14.11 -8.15
N LYS A 27 -8.00 -14.97 -8.97
CA LYS A 27 -6.55 -15.20 -8.90
C LYS A 27 -5.79 -14.07 -9.60
N ARG A 28 -4.71 -13.59 -8.99
CA ARG A 28 -3.85 -12.55 -9.55
C ARG A 28 -3.28 -13.01 -10.90
N LEU A 29 -3.49 -12.22 -11.94
CA LEU A 29 -2.88 -12.48 -13.26
C LEU A 29 -1.35 -12.40 -13.15
N LYS A 30 -0.66 -13.28 -13.84
CA LYS A 30 0.80 -13.27 -13.88
C LYS A 30 1.33 -12.02 -14.61
N PRO A 31 2.52 -11.48 -14.25
CA PRO A 31 3.08 -10.27 -14.88
C PRO A 31 3.17 -10.33 -16.41
N ALA A 32 3.40 -11.52 -16.99
CA ALA A 32 3.43 -11.72 -18.44
C ALA A 32 2.04 -11.54 -19.10
N GLU A 33 0.99 -11.87 -18.38
CA GLU A 33 -0.41 -11.77 -18.85
C GLU A 33 -0.88 -10.32 -18.74
N TRP A 34 -0.47 -9.61 -17.70
CA TRP A 34 -0.64 -8.16 -17.58
C TRP A 34 0.04 -7.40 -18.71
N ARG A 35 1.26 -7.81 -19.12
CA ARG A 35 1.95 -7.21 -20.27
C ARG A 35 1.19 -7.42 -21.60
N LYS A 36 0.57 -8.59 -21.80
CA LYS A 36 -0.27 -8.86 -22.98
C LYS A 36 -1.56 -8.05 -22.97
N LEU A 37 -2.23 -7.99 -21.81
CA LEU A 37 -3.43 -7.18 -21.60
C LEU A 37 -3.10 -5.70 -21.87
N GLY A 38 -2.01 -5.21 -21.29
CA GLY A 38 -1.55 -3.84 -21.47
C GLY A 38 -1.26 -3.44 -22.91
N LYS A 39 -0.55 -4.27 -23.66
CA LYS A 39 -0.28 -4.02 -25.08
C LYS A 39 -1.56 -3.92 -25.90
N ASN A 40 -2.58 -4.71 -25.58
CA ASN A 40 -3.84 -4.71 -26.31
C ASN A 40 -4.76 -3.55 -25.95
N ILE A 41 -4.70 -3.06 -24.72
CA ILE A 41 -5.53 -1.93 -24.24
C ILE A 41 -4.95 -0.57 -24.64
N ALA A 42 -3.61 -0.44 -24.68
CA ALA A 42 -2.92 0.82 -24.93
C ALA A 42 -3.19 1.46 -26.32
N THR A 43 -3.85 0.78 -27.23
CA THR A 43 -3.96 1.22 -28.60
C THR A 43 -5.23 1.98 -28.98
N ASN A 44 -6.27 2.08 -28.11
CA ASN A 44 -7.53 2.78 -28.47
C ASN A 44 -8.39 3.22 -27.27
N ALA A 45 -8.86 4.46 -27.27
CA ALA A 45 -9.90 4.99 -26.37
C ALA A 45 -11.21 4.18 -26.43
N LEU A 46 -11.55 3.59 -27.58
CA LEU A 46 -12.66 2.66 -27.77
C LEU A 46 -12.59 1.43 -26.87
N LYS A 47 -11.37 0.98 -26.49
CA LYS A 47 -11.18 -0.19 -25.64
C LYS A 47 -11.46 0.09 -24.16
N LYS A 48 -11.20 1.32 -23.68
CA LYS A 48 -11.63 1.72 -22.32
C LYS A 48 -13.14 1.74 -22.20
N ALA A 49 -13.83 2.33 -23.18
CA ALA A 49 -15.28 2.35 -23.23
C ALA A 49 -15.90 0.94 -23.24
N SER A 50 -15.25 -0.01 -23.91
CA SER A 50 -15.68 -1.41 -23.94
C SER A 50 -15.49 -2.11 -22.59
N ILE A 51 -14.41 -1.83 -21.86
CA ILE A 51 -14.17 -2.37 -20.52
C ILE A 51 -15.21 -1.79 -19.55
N GLU A 52 -15.45 -0.49 -19.59
CA GLU A 52 -16.46 0.17 -18.75
C GLU A 52 -17.89 -0.34 -19.03
N ALA A 53 -18.19 -0.69 -20.29
CA ALA A 53 -19.50 -1.24 -20.68
C ALA A 53 -19.68 -2.72 -20.30
N THR A 54 -18.63 -3.42 -19.88
CA THR A 54 -18.66 -4.86 -19.58
C THR A 54 -18.53 -5.08 -18.07
N PRO A 55 -19.63 -5.24 -17.32
CA PRO A 55 -19.64 -5.22 -15.84
C PRO A 55 -18.67 -6.20 -15.19
N TRP A 56 -18.58 -7.43 -15.68
CA TRP A 56 -17.72 -8.46 -15.06
C TRP A 56 -16.21 -8.21 -15.27
N ILE A 57 -15.82 -7.46 -16.33
CA ILE A 57 -14.43 -7.00 -16.51
C ILE A 57 -14.19 -5.76 -15.66
N ARG A 58 -15.09 -4.78 -15.75
CA ARG A 58 -15.02 -3.52 -15.00
C ARG A 58 -14.92 -3.72 -13.50
N ASP A 59 -15.72 -4.65 -12.98
CA ASP A 59 -15.85 -4.90 -11.53
C ASP A 59 -14.88 -5.97 -11.02
N ASN A 60 -14.03 -6.53 -11.87
CA ASN A 60 -12.94 -7.39 -11.43
C ASN A 60 -11.96 -6.59 -10.57
N PRO A 61 -11.65 -7.01 -9.33
CA PRO A 61 -10.83 -6.22 -8.40
C PRO A 61 -9.47 -5.81 -8.98
N ALA A 62 -8.80 -6.72 -9.68
CA ALA A 62 -7.49 -6.45 -10.27
C ALA A 62 -7.57 -5.46 -11.45
N VAL A 63 -8.61 -5.56 -12.29
CA VAL A 63 -8.85 -4.62 -13.39
C VAL A 63 -9.26 -3.26 -12.84
N ALA A 64 -10.17 -3.25 -11.86
CA ALA A 64 -10.65 -2.02 -11.25
C ALA A 64 -9.54 -1.25 -10.53
N ASP A 65 -8.63 -1.94 -9.85
CA ASP A 65 -7.48 -1.32 -9.18
C ASP A 65 -6.47 -0.76 -10.18
N MET A 66 -6.17 -1.51 -11.24
CA MET A 66 -5.17 -1.11 -12.25
C MET A 66 -5.67 -0.02 -13.20
N LEU A 67 -6.92 -0.13 -13.68
CA LEU A 67 -7.47 0.75 -14.71
C LEU A 67 -8.41 1.81 -14.13
N VAL A 68 -8.65 1.79 -12.83
CA VAL A 68 -9.58 2.69 -12.13
C VAL A 68 -10.96 2.73 -12.82
N THR A 69 -11.50 1.54 -13.09
CA THR A 69 -12.77 1.38 -13.82
C THR A 69 -13.99 1.47 -12.88
N GLY A 70 -15.15 1.80 -13.43
CA GLY A 70 -16.42 1.83 -12.70
C GLY A 70 -16.59 3.03 -11.76
N VAL A 71 -15.80 4.08 -11.89
CA VAL A 71 -15.88 5.29 -11.06
C VAL A 71 -17.24 5.95 -11.16
N ASP A 72 -17.67 6.28 -12.38
CA ASP A 72 -18.95 6.99 -12.60
C ASP A 72 -20.13 6.19 -12.09
N THR A 73 -20.11 4.87 -12.28
CA THR A 73 -21.15 3.97 -11.75
C THR A 73 -21.20 3.99 -10.22
N ARG A 74 -20.05 4.00 -9.55
CA ARG A 74 -19.97 4.07 -8.08
C ARG A 74 -20.42 5.41 -7.55
N ILE A 75 -20.03 6.51 -8.20
CA ILE A 75 -20.46 7.86 -7.84
C ILE A 75 -21.97 8.02 -8.06
N ALA A 76 -22.51 7.58 -9.21
CA ALA A 76 -23.96 7.60 -9.46
C ALA A 76 -24.74 6.78 -8.43
N SER A 77 -24.24 5.59 -8.07
CA SER A 77 -24.84 4.75 -7.02
C SER A 77 -24.81 5.44 -5.64
N ALA A 78 -23.72 6.14 -5.31
CA ALA A 78 -23.62 6.88 -4.06
C ALA A 78 -24.58 8.05 -4.01
N LYS A 79 -24.74 8.80 -5.11
CA LYS A 79 -25.75 9.87 -5.25
C LYS A 79 -27.16 9.34 -5.04
N MET A 80 -27.54 8.26 -5.74
CA MET A 80 -28.87 7.64 -5.55
C MET A 80 -29.09 7.19 -4.11
N ARG A 81 -28.07 6.66 -3.43
CA ARG A 81 -28.18 6.26 -2.02
C ARG A 81 -28.40 7.47 -1.10
N PHE A 82 -27.70 8.57 -1.33
CA PHE A 82 -27.88 9.81 -0.58
C PHE A 82 -29.34 10.31 -0.70
N GLU A 83 -29.86 10.42 -1.92
CA GLU A 83 -31.25 10.83 -2.19
C GLU A 83 -32.24 9.90 -1.53
N ARG A 84 -32.05 8.58 -1.66
CA ARG A 84 -32.92 7.56 -1.06
C ARG A 84 -32.90 7.61 0.47
N PHE A 85 -31.76 7.84 1.10
CA PHE A 85 -31.69 7.99 2.56
C PHE A 85 -32.41 9.24 3.03
N TYR A 86 -32.28 10.34 2.30
CA TYR A 86 -33.02 11.57 2.59
C TYR A 86 -34.54 11.35 2.50
N GLU A 87 -35.05 10.78 1.40
CA GLU A 87 -36.47 10.51 1.23
C GLU A 87 -37.01 9.54 2.30
N ARG A 88 -36.22 8.54 2.68
CA ARG A 88 -36.56 7.65 3.79
C ARG A 88 -36.63 8.41 5.12
N ALA A 89 -35.67 9.25 5.43
CA ALA A 89 -35.68 10.03 6.66
C ALA A 89 -36.89 10.99 6.71
N LYS A 90 -37.20 11.62 5.58
CA LYS A 90 -38.36 12.51 5.44
C LYS A 90 -39.69 11.80 5.62
N SER A 91 -39.81 10.57 5.13
CA SER A 91 -41.04 9.79 5.24
C SER A 91 -41.20 9.05 6.57
N ALA A 92 -40.09 8.74 7.24
CA ALA A 92 -40.10 7.97 8.49
C ALA A 92 -40.42 8.78 9.74
N SER A 93 -40.37 10.12 9.67
CA SER A 93 -40.58 10.98 10.83
C SER A 93 -41.64 12.05 10.56
N PRO A 94 -42.60 12.28 11.49
CA PRO A 94 -43.52 13.41 11.41
C PRO A 94 -42.83 14.76 11.63
N VAL A 95 -41.61 14.76 12.16
CA VAL A 95 -40.80 15.95 12.37
C VAL A 95 -39.98 16.25 11.10
N PRO A 96 -40.06 17.47 10.54
CA PRO A 96 -39.30 17.78 9.33
C PRO A 96 -37.78 17.72 9.58
N VAL A 97 -37.05 17.25 8.57
CA VAL A 97 -35.57 17.25 8.56
C VAL A 97 -35.11 18.69 8.55
N LYS A 98 -34.28 19.09 9.54
CA LYS A 98 -33.75 20.46 9.67
C LYS A 98 -32.29 20.61 9.28
N LEU A 99 -31.55 19.51 9.26
CA LEU A 99 -30.13 19.47 8.97
C LEU A 99 -29.74 18.10 8.39
N ILE A 100 -28.91 18.11 7.38
CA ILE A 100 -28.29 16.92 6.82
C ILE A 100 -26.81 16.94 7.21
N SER A 101 -26.39 16.02 8.07
CA SER A 101 -25.00 15.86 8.46
C SER A 101 -24.35 14.75 7.65
N VAL A 102 -23.26 15.05 6.96
CA VAL A 102 -22.53 14.11 6.11
C VAL A 102 -21.18 13.85 6.71
N SER A 103 -20.82 12.57 6.84
CA SER A 103 -19.49 12.10 7.18
C SER A 103 -19.06 11.03 6.18
N LEU A 104 -17.82 11.13 5.72
CA LEU A 104 -17.27 10.24 4.69
C LEU A 104 -16.05 9.49 5.22
N PHE A 105 -15.96 8.23 4.85
CA PHE A 105 -14.80 7.40 5.16
C PHE A 105 -14.36 6.64 3.92
N GLY A 106 -13.04 6.47 3.77
CA GLY A 106 -12.50 5.71 2.67
C GLY A 106 -11.08 5.23 2.92
N PHE A 107 -10.71 4.15 2.22
CA PHE A 107 -9.39 3.57 2.25
C PHE A 107 -8.80 3.51 0.84
N ASP A 108 -7.53 3.87 0.69
CA ASP A 108 -6.75 3.82 -0.55
C ASP A 108 -7.51 4.52 -1.71
N LEU A 109 -7.74 3.83 -2.83
CA LEU A 109 -8.54 4.32 -3.94
C LEU A 109 -10.01 4.60 -3.53
N GLY A 110 -10.55 3.84 -2.57
CA GLY A 110 -11.88 4.10 -2.00
C GLY A 110 -11.97 5.46 -1.30
N ALA A 111 -10.88 5.94 -0.70
CA ALA A 111 -10.79 7.28 -0.13
C ALA A 111 -10.84 8.35 -1.23
N THR A 112 -10.16 8.13 -2.35
CA THR A 112 -10.22 9.01 -3.53
C THR A 112 -11.64 9.06 -4.12
N LEU A 113 -12.33 7.91 -4.19
CA LEU A 113 -13.72 7.86 -4.61
C LEU A 113 -14.67 8.59 -3.65
N ALA A 114 -14.43 8.50 -2.33
CA ALA A 114 -15.21 9.23 -1.34
C ALA A 114 -15.03 10.75 -1.50
N ARG A 115 -13.82 11.24 -1.79
CA ARG A 115 -13.57 12.65 -2.11
C ARG A 115 -14.28 13.06 -3.40
N LYS A 116 -14.21 12.23 -4.43
CA LYS A 116 -14.94 12.51 -5.70
C LYS A 116 -16.45 12.55 -5.50
N PHE A 117 -16.99 11.64 -4.68
CA PHE A 117 -18.41 11.72 -4.31
C PHE A 117 -18.73 13.03 -3.57
N LEU A 118 -17.87 13.46 -2.63
CA LEU A 118 -18.05 14.74 -1.94
C LEU A 118 -18.11 15.92 -2.91
N ASP A 119 -17.17 16.00 -3.84
CA ASP A 119 -17.17 17.02 -4.88
C ASP A 119 -18.45 16.99 -5.71
N SER A 120 -18.90 15.81 -6.13
CA SER A 120 -20.15 15.65 -6.87
C SER A 120 -21.38 15.97 -6.03
N LEU A 121 -21.39 15.64 -4.73
CA LEU A 121 -22.45 16.01 -3.81
C LEU A 121 -22.60 17.53 -3.73
N LEU A 122 -21.49 18.22 -3.54
CA LEU A 122 -21.49 19.69 -3.38
C LEU A 122 -21.76 20.44 -4.68
N LYS A 123 -21.29 19.93 -5.84
CA LYS A 123 -21.43 20.62 -7.14
C LYS A 123 -22.72 20.29 -7.87
N ASP A 124 -23.16 19.02 -7.82
CA ASP A 124 -24.23 18.52 -8.69
C ASP A 124 -25.57 18.37 -7.95
N ILE A 125 -25.55 18.13 -6.63
CA ILE A 125 -26.75 17.80 -5.84
C ILE A 125 -27.12 18.95 -4.91
N CYS A 126 -26.13 19.53 -4.22
CA CYS A 126 -26.37 20.64 -3.31
C CYS A 126 -26.38 21.99 -4.05
N LYS A 127 -27.16 22.91 -3.53
CA LYS A 127 -27.14 24.31 -3.95
C LYS A 127 -26.26 25.12 -2.99
N LYS A 128 -25.32 25.88 -3.51
CA LYS A 128 -24.48 26.78 -2.71
C LYS A 128 -25.25 28.09 -2.48
N GLU A 129 -25.43 28.48 -1.23
CA GLU A 129 -26.08 29.70 -0.78
C GLU A 129 -25.12 30.46 0.17
N GLY A 130 -24.37 31.41 -0.39
CA GLY A 130 -23.26 32.05 0.31
C GLY A 130 -22.17 31.03 0.64
N ASP A 131 -21.82 30.90 1.94
CA ASP A 131 -20.84 29.94 2.43
C ASP A 131 -21.44 28.57 2.83
N LYS A 132 -22.75 28.39 2.62
CA LYS A 132 -23.50 27.20 3.03
C LYS A 132 -23.96 26.39 1.82
N TYR A 133 -24.11 25.11 2.03
CA TYR A 133 -24.72 24.19 1.07
C TYR A 133 -26.09 23.77 1.56
N THR A 134 -27.04 23.67 0.64
CA THR A 134 -28.39 23.20 0.94
C THR A 134 -28.83 22.11 -0.04
N TYR A 135 -29.64 21.18 0.42
CA TYR A 135 -30.33 20.20 -0.40
C TYR A 135 -31.84 20.27 -0.17
N GLN A 136 -32.59 20.55 -1.21
CA GLN A 136 -34.04 20.83 -1.11
C GLN A 136 -34.38 21.87 -0.03
N GLY A 137 -33.56 22.92 0.11
CA GLY A 137 -33.72 23.98 1.10
C GLY A 137 -33.28 23.65 2.51
N ILE A 138 -32.75 22.43 2.75
CA ILE A 138 -32.24 21.99 4.06
C ILE A 138 -30.73 22.13 4.08
N PRO A 139 -30.16 22.74 5.14
CA PRO A 139 -28.72 22.87 5.29
C PRO A 139 -28.00 21.53 5.27
N VAL A 140 -26.84 21.48 4.59
CA VAL A 140 -25.96 20.32 4.52
C VAL A 140 -24.62 20.66 5.16
N ASP A 141 -24.26 19.93 6.20
CA ASP A 141 -23.02 20.04 6.93
C ASP A 141 -22.10 18.86 6.63
N ILE A 142 -20.89 19.13 6.14
CA ILE A 142 -19.86 18.10 6.00
C ILE A 142 -19.06 18.05 7.32
N VAL A 143 -19.47 17.16 8.20
CA VAL A 143 -18.98 17.11 9.59
C VAL A 143 -17.57 16.58 9.67
N PHE A 144 -17.30 15.47 8.95
CA PHE A 144 -16.03 14.78 9.05
C PHE A 144 -15.67 14.02 7.78
N THR A 145 -14.38 14.02 7.44
CA THR A 145 -13.82 13.16 6.41
C THR A 145 -12.68 12.34 6.98
N GLY A 146 -12.86 11.02 7.08
CA GLY A 146 -11.88 10.06 7.56
C GLY A 146 -11.22 9.30 6.41
N LEU A 147 -9.91 9.48 6.23
CA LEU A 147 -9.16 8.89 5.12
C LEU A 147 -8.09 7.95 5.68
N PHE A 148 -8.09 6.72 5.19
CA PHE A 148 -7.05 5.74 5.47
C PHE A 148 -6.20 5.59 4.22
N ASP A 149 -4.99 6.13 4.24
CA ASP A 149 -4.01 6.07 3.17
C ASP A 149 -4.61 6.41 1.79
N CYS A 150 -5.24 7.57 1.68
CA CYS A 150 -5.87 8.04 0.45
C CYS A 150 -4.84 8.16 -0.68
N SER A 151 -4.99 7.36 -1.72
CA SER A 151 -4.03 7.30 -2.80
C SER A 151 -4.66 7.44 -4.18
N ARG A 152 -3.85 7.88 -5.11
CA ARG A 152 -4.13 7.95 -6.56
C ARG A 152 -3.25 6.97 -7.30
N ARG A 153 -3.65 6.64 -8.52
CA ARG A 153 -2.83 5.81 -9.42
C ARG A 153 -2.00 6.64 -10.39
N THR A 154 -2.18 7.95 -10.40
CA THR A 154 -1.42 8.90 -11.24
C THR A 154 -0.87 10.03 -10.39
N SER A 155 0.28 10.58 -10.76
CA SER A 155 0.87 11.77 -10.15
C SER A 155 0.17 13.03 -10.64
N ALA A 156 0.00 14.02 -9.77
CA ALA A 156 -0.63 15.30 -10.09
C ALA A 156 0.21 16.17 -11.00
N SER A 157 1.52 16.21 -10.82
CA SER A 157 2.45 16.97 -11.67
C SER A 157 2.66 16.22 -12.99
N SER A 158 1.75 16.44 -13.89
CA SER A 158 1.45 15.62 -15.05
C SER A 158 2.56 15.45 -16.09
N ASN A 159 3.58 16.27 -16.14
CA ASN A 159 4.57 16.17 -17.23
C ASN A 159 5.83 15.38 -16.87
N ASN A 160 6.23 15.36 -15.59
CA ASN A 160 7.42 14.64 -15.15
C ASN A 160 7.12 13.37 -14.34
N GLY A 161 6.00 13.35 -13.60
CA GLY A 161 5.60 12.19 -12.80
C GLY A 161 5.06 11.03 -13.63
N VAL A 162 4.39 11.31 -14.75
CA VAL A 162 3.88 10.29 -15.68
C VAL A 162 5.04 9.55 -16.35
N ASP A 163 6.04 10.28 -16.83
CA ASP A 163 7.24 9.67 -17.44
C ASP A 163 8.02 8.83 -16.43
N TYR A 164 8.01 9.23 -15.18
CA TYR A 164 8.61 8.52 -14.08
C TYR A 164 7.89 7.21 -13.72
N PHE A 165 6.58 7.26 -13.54
CA PHE A 165 5.73 6.08 -13.32
C PHE A 165 5.86 5.07 -14.47
N ILE A 166 5.95 5.57 -15.68
CA ILE A 166 6.14 4.85 -16.91
C ILE A 166 7.50 4.15 -16.99
N SER A 167 8.56 4.79 -16.54
CA SER A 167 9.90 4.17 -16.51
C SER A 167 10.03 3.13 -15.41
N ALA A 168 9.37 3.32 -14.27
CA ALA A 168 9.37 2.37 -13.16
C ALA A 168 8.62 1.06 -13.48
N LEU A 169 7.57 1.11 -14.32
CA LEU A 169 6.81 -0.08 -14.73
C LEU A 169 7.44 -0.89 -15.88
N GLY A 170 8.59 -0.45 -16.43
CA GLY A 170 9.35 -1.20 -17.43
C GLY A 170 8.64 -1.44 -18.77
N GLY A 171 8.70 -0.49 -19.65
CA GLY A 171 8.51 -0.61 -21.11
C GLY A 171 7.09 -0.72 -21.65
N PRO A 172 6.40 -1.87 -21.68
CA PRO A 172 5.16 -2.00 -22.43
C PRO A 172 3.91 -1.43 -21.75
N LEU A 173 3.97 -1.10 -20.47
CA LEU A 173 2.88 -0.46 -19.73
C LEU A 173 2.86 1.07 -19.87
N LYS A 174 3.84 1.63 -20.54
CA LYS A 174 4.00 3.07 -20.79
C LYS A 174 2.76 3.78 -21.36
N GLY A 175 1.96 3.10 -22.15
CA GLY A 175 0.77 3.71 -22.73
C GLY A 175 -0.51 3.58 -21.89
N ILE A 176 -0.51 2.77 -20.84
CA ILE A 176 -1.74 2.42 -20.13
C ILE A 176 -2.12 3.47 -19.11
N SER A 177 -1.17 3.93 -18.28
CA SER A 177 -1.46 4.91 -17.23
C SER A 177 -1.85 6.28 -17.79
N VAL A 178 -1.26 6.69 -18.91
CA VAL A 178 -1.56 7.97 -19.59
C VAL A 178 -2.93 7.95 -20.28
N LEU A 179 -3.33 6.79 -20.82
CA LEU A 179 -4.59 6.64 -21.56
C LEU A 179 -5.77 6.25 -20.67
N LEU A 180 -5.51 5.68 -19.50
CA LEU A 180 -6.51 5.08 -18.63
C LEU A 180 -6.71 5.83 -17.31
N GLY A 181 -5.83 6.79 -16.98
CA GLY A 181 -6.07 7.71 -15.87
C GLY A 181 -7.40 8.42 -16.13
N ASP A 182 -8.39 8.13 -15.30
CA ASP A 182 -9.62 8.90 -15.36
C ASP A 182 -9.30 10.29 -14.81
N LYS A 183 -9.08 11.25 -15.73
CA LYS A 183 -8.81 12.65 -15.39
C LYS A 183 -9.85 13.24 -14.42
N SER A 184 -11.02 12.62 -14.33
CA SER A 184 -12.06 13.01 -13.39
C SER A 184 -11.72 12.67 -11.93
N ILE A 185 -10.84 11.71 -11.68
CA ILE A 185 -10.38 11.34 -10.33
C ILE A 185 -9.04 12.00 -10.00
N ASP A 186 -8.27 12.33 -11.02
CA ASP A 186 -6.93 12.89 -10.89
C ASP A 186 -6.90 14.41 -10.69
N GLN A 187 -8.03 15.03 -10.40
CA GLN A 187 -8.05 16.43 -10.01
C GLN A 187 -7.31 16.58 -8.69
N ASP A 188 -6.17 17.24 -8.75
CA ASP A 188 -5.33 17.52 -7.60
C ASP A 188 -5.89 18.68 -6.79
N THR A 189 -7.05 18.45 -6.19
CA THR A 189 -7.76 19.47 -5.42
C THR A 189 -7.66 19.17 -3.93
N PRO A 190 -7.47 20.20 -3.08
CA PRO A 190 -7.58 20.04 -1.65
C PRO A 190 -9.00 19.61 -1.25
N LEU A 191 -9.18 19.14 -0.03
CA LEU A 191 -10.52 18.96 0.51
C LEU A 191 -11.25 20.30 0.54
N PRO A 192 -12.57 20.33 0.19
CA PRO A 192 -13.36 21.56 0.25
C PRO A 192 -13.31 22.21 1.64
N GLU A 193 -13.27 23.53 1.69
CA GLU A 193 -13.29 24.29 2.95
C GLU A 193 -14.57 24.05 3.79
N SER A 194 -15.65 23.62 3.14
CA SER A 194 -16.88 23.21 3.81
C SER A 194 -16.76 21.96 4.67
N VAL A 195 -15.68 21.20 4.55
CA VAL A 195 -15.35 20.08 5.44
C VAL A 195 -14.88 20.61 6.77
N LYS A 196 -15.68 20.44 7.83
CA LYS A 196 -15.40 21.00 9.15
C LYS A 196 -14.16 20.40 9.80
N LYS A 197 -13.97 19.09 9.69
CA LYS A 197 -12.79 18.36 10.20
C LYS A 197 -12.44 17.19 9.30
N SER A 198 -11.15 16.90 9.20
CA SER A 198 -10.65 15.72 8.52
C SER A 198 -9.50 15.09 9.29
N LEU A 199 -9.40 13.76 9.23
CA LEU A 199 -8.22 13.00 9.62
C LEU A 199 -7.80 12.07 8.48
N HIS A 200 -6.58 12.21 8.02
CA HIS A 200 -5.95 11.34 7.05
C HIS A 200 -4.79 10.59 7.73
N LEU A 201 -4.94 9.29 7.91
CA LEU A 201 -3.91 8.41 8.43
C LEU A 201 -3.13 7.84 7.26
N VAL A 202 -1.82 8.07 7.25
CA VAL A 202 -0.94 7.83 6.10
C VAL A 202 0.09 6.76 6.42
N ALA A 203 0.24 5.79 5.52
CA ALA A 203 1.21 4.71 5.64
C ALA A 203 2.67 5.22 5.51
N ALA A 204 3.46 5.02 6.55
CA ALA A 204 4.85 5.46 6.61
C ALA A 204 5.81 4.53 5.83
N HIS A 205 5.42 3.26 5.62
CA HIS A 205 6.23 2.25 4.92
C HIS A 205 5.66 1.86 3.55
N GLU A 206 4.86 2.74 2.93
CA GLU A 206 4.36 2.49 1.59
C GLU A 206 5.45 2.78 0.56
N THR A 207 6.02 1.72 0.02
CA THR A 207 7.10 1.75 -0.98
C THR A 207 6.61 1.55 -2.41
N ARG A 208 5.30 1.29 -2.60
CA ARG A 208 4.69 1.19 -3.92
C ARG A 208 4.50 2.59 -4.50
N VAL A 209 5.51 3.07 -5.23
CA VAL A 209 5.57 4.45 -5.77
C VAL A 209 4.39 4.81 -6.68
N TRP A 210 3.73 3.81 -7.29
CA TRP A 210 2.52 4.02 -8.11
C TRP A 210 1.25 4.29 -7.30
N ARG A 211 1.30 4.19 -5.97
CA ARG A 211 0.23 4.60 -5.04
C ARG A 211 0.53 6.01 -4.53
N CYS A 212 0.52 6.99 -5.44
CA CYS A 212 0.77 8.39 -5.08
C CYS A 212 -0.19 8.84 -3.99
N LEU A 213 0.30 9.51 -2.96
CA LEU A 213 -0.53 10.01 -1.88
C LEU A 213 -1.41 11.17 -2.37
N TYR A 214 -2.69 11.14 -2.05
CA TYR A 214 -3.61 12.23 -2.33
C TYR A 214 -3.87 13.03 -1.05
N ARG A 215 -3.12 14.09 -0.87
CA ARG A 215 -3.13 14.92 0.32
C ARG A 215 -4.41 15.77 0.46
N THR A 216 -4.71 16.16 1.69
CA THR A 216 -5.96 16.92 1.99
C THR A 216 -5.85 18.42 1.74
N GLY A 217 -4.65 18.96 1.62
CA GLY A 217 -4.37 20.40 1.46
C GLY A 217 -3.81 21.03 2.74
N ASN A 218 -3.80 22.37 2.77
CA ASN A 218 -3.13 23.13 3.85
C ASN A 218 -4.08 23.61 4.97
N ASN A 219 -5.35 23.20 4.97
CA ASN A 219 -6.31 23.63 5.98
C ASN A 219 -5.95 23.01 7.36
N PRO A 220 -5.74 23.81 8.43
CA PRO A 220 -5.38 23.31 9.74
C PRO A 220 -6.43 22.36 10.38
N ALA A 221 -7.68 22.42 9.93
CA ALA A 221 -8.76 21.52 10.37
C ALA A 221 -8.64 20.12 9.72
N HIS A 222 -7.79 19.97 8.71
CA HIS A 222 -7.58 18.73 7.97
C HIS A 222 -6.24 18.12 8.36
N LYS A 223 -6.25 17.30 9.40
CA LYS A 223 -5.05 16.65 9.93
C LYS A 223 -4.55 15.52 9.04
N GLU A 224 -3.25 15.44 8.86
CA GLU A 224 -2.58 14.32 8.20
C GLU A 224 -1.49 13.76 9.12
N GLU A 225 -1.56 12.47 9.45
CA GLU A 225 -0.67 11.82 10.41
C GLU A 225 -0.03 10.57 9.81
N LEU A 226 1.30 10.43 9.93
CA LEU A 226 2.03 9.21 9.56
C LEU A 226 1.85 8.11 10.61
N TYR A 227 1.55 6.92 10.15
CA TYR A 227 1.42 5.70 10.94
C TYR A 227 2.34 4.59 10.43
N PRO A 228 2.88 3.73 11.31
CA PRO A 228 3.70 2.61 10.89
C PRO A 228 2.92 1.64 10.00
N GLY A 229 3.60 1.04 9.04
CA GLY A 229 3.04 0.04 8.14
C GLY A 229 2.81 0.52 6.72
N CYS A 230 2.40 -0.40 5.84
CA CYS A 230 1.95 -0.14 4.47
C CYS A 230 0.47 0.29 4.46
N ALA A 231 -0.10 0.55 3.29
CA ALA A 231 -1.49 1.00 3.16
C ALA A 231 -2.48 0.04 3.84
N GLU A 232 -2.28 -1.26 3.69
CA GLU A 232 -3.13 -2.30 4.28
C GLU A 232 -2.97 -2.40 5.81
N ASP A 233 -1.82 -2.02 6.36
CA ASP A 233 -1.63 -1.86 7.82
C ASP A 233 -2.41 -0.67 8.38
N ILE A 234 -2.78 0.28 7.54
CA ILE A 234 -3.61 1.44 7.93
C ILE A 234 -5.09 1.16 7.71
N GLY A 235 -5.46 0.63 6.54
CA GLY A 235 -6.86 0.47 6.12
C GLY A 235 -7.43 -0.93 6.29
N GLY A 236 -6.59 -1.92 6.66
CA GLY A 236 -7.00 -3.32 6.78
C GLY A 236 -6.93 -4.10 5.46
N GLY A 237 -7.32 -5.36 5.54
CA GLY A 237 -7.38 -6.27 4.40
C GLY A 237 -6.35 -7.39 4.41
N LEU A 238 -5.37 -7.34 5.30
CA LEU A 238 -4.39 -8.42 5.51
C LEU A 238 -4.98 -9.51 6.40
N LYS A 239 -4.51 -10.72 6.20
CA LYS A 239 -4.83 -11.88 7.03
C LYS A 239 -3.68 -12.17 7.99
N PRO A 240 -3.96 -12.79 9.14
CA PRO A 240 -2.90 -13.36 9.98
C PRO A 240 -2.02 -14.30 9.14
N ASP A 241 -0.73 -14.27 9.38
CA ASP A 241 0.29 -15.07 8.69
C ASP A 241 0.42 -14.81 7.16
N GLU A 242 -0.16 -13.75 6.63
CA GLU A 242 -0.02 -13.42 5.20
C GLU A 242 1.43 -13.00 4.84
N GLN A 243 2.12 -12.31 5.69
CA GLN A 243 3.56 -12.00 5.64
C GLN A 243 4.14 -11.91 7.04
N LYS A 244 3.36 -11.37 7.94
CA LYS A 244 3.69 -11.22 9.35
C LYS A 244 2.70 -12.03 10.17
N PRO A 245 3.09 -12.46 11.38
CA PRO A 245 2.20 -13.24 12.24
C PRO A 245 0.89 -12.52 12.57
N SER A 246 0.91 -11.20 12.70
CA SER A 246 -0.25 -10.39 13.07
C SER A 246 -0.67 -9.44 11.96
N ALA A 247 -1.96 -9.37 11.71
CA ALA A 247 -2.60 -8.37 10.83
C ALA A 247 -3.36 -7.28 11.63
N GLU A 248 -3.07 -7.13 12.93
CA GLU A 248 -3.84 -6.24 13.79
C GLU A 248 -3.38 -4.79 13.80
N LEU A 249 -2.29 -4.44 13.10
CA LEU A 249 -1.77 -3.07 13.08
C LEU A 249 -2.82 -2.06 12.59
N CYS A 250 -3.67 -2.44 11.64
CA CYS A 250 -4.76 -1.59 11.16
C CYS A 250 -5.77 -1.20 12.25
N ARG A 251 -5.87 -1.97 13.34
CA ARG A 251 -6.76 -1.66 14.47
C ARG A 251 -6.29 -0.45 15.27
N VAL A 252 -4.99 -0.16 15.29
CA VAL A 252 -4.43 1.05 15.88
C VAL A 252 -4.95 2.29 15.15
N ALA A 253 -4.87 2.26 13.81
CA ALA A 253 -5.40 3.32 12.95
C ALA A 253 -6.94 3.45 13.10
N LEU A 254 -7.66 2.32 13.16
CA LEU A 254 -9.11 2.30 13.37
C LEU A 254 -9.52 2.95 14.69
N HIS A 255 -8.84 2.62 15.81
CA HIS A 255 -9.10 3.22 17.12
C HIS A 255 -8.86 4.73 17.09
N ARG A 256 -7.78 5.18 16.45
CA ARG A 256 -7.46 6.60 16.29
C ARG A 256 -8.53 7.33 15.48
N MET A 257 -8.94 6.76 14.35
CA MET A 257 -9.97 7.33 13.48
C MET A 257 -11.33 7.40 14.18
N TYR A 258 -11.73 6.34 14.86
CA TYR A 258 -13.01 6.27 15.57
C TYR A 258 -13.10 7.38 16.64
N ARG A 259 -12.05 7.55 17.44
CA ARG A 259 -11.97 8.60 18.46
C ARG A 259 -12.08 9.99 17.85
N GLU A 260 -11.31 10.29 16.81
CA GLU A 260 -11.35 11.61 16.17
C GLU A 260 -12.72 11.91 15.52
N ALA A 261 -13.31 10.92 14.86
CA ALA A 261 -14.64 11.05 14.27
C ALA A 261 -15.72 11.31 15.32
N THR A 262 -15.69 10.58 16.44
CA THR A 262 -16.60 10.80 17.57
C THR A 262 -16.43 12.19 18.17
N MET A 263 -15.19 12.64 18.36
CA MET A 263 -14.88 14.00 18.84
C MET A 263 -15.30 15.09 17.84
N ALA A 264 -15.38 14.76 16.56
CA ALA A 264 -15.87 15.66 15.53
C ALA A 264 -17.40 15.73 15.46
N GLY A 265 -18.12 14.89 16.21
CA GLY A 265 -19.58 14.86 16.24
C GLY A 265 -20.20 13.83 15.29
N VAL A 266 -19.44 12.90 14.76
CA VAL A 266 -20.01 11.75 14.04
C VAL A 266 -20.79 10.89 15.04
N PRO A 267 -22.06 10.55 14.77
CA PRO A 267 -22.93 9.88 15.75
C PRO A 267 -22.63 8.37 15.87
N PHE A 268 -21.38 8.05 16.17
CA PHE A 268 -20.98 6.69 16.47
C PHE A 268 -21.43 6.30 17.89
N PRO A 269 -21.76 5.03 18.15
CA PRO A 269 -21.95 4.54 19.50
C PRO A 269 -20.73 4.83 20.37
N ASP A 270 -20.93 4.94 21.68
CA ASP A 270 -19.79 4.93 22.60
C ASP A 270 -18.99 3.64 22.45
N PHE A 271 -17.66 3.75 22.49
CA PHE A 271 -16.75 2.64 22.26
C PHE A 271 -17.03 1.44 23.20
N LEU A 272 -17.34 1.71 24.47
CA LEU A 272 -17.66 0.65 25.43
C LEU A 272 -19.01 -0.03 25.16
N SER A 273 -19.94 0.65 24.49
CA SER A 273 -21.24 0.11 24.13
C SER A 273 -21.28 -0.56 22.74
N LEU A 274 -20.19 -0.53 21.99
CA LEU A 274 -20.11 -1.10 20.64
C LEU A 274 -20.56 -2.57 20.59
N LYS A 275 -20.17 -3.37 21.58
CA LYS A 275 -20.52 -4.79 21.63
C LYS A 275 -22.04 -5.01 21.76
N SER A 276 -22.73 -4.19 22.55
CA SER A 276 -24.18 -4.25 22.70
C SER A 276 -24.92 -3.75 21.45
N TYR A 277 -24.26 -2.93 20.63
CA TYR A 277 -24.79 -2.42 19.38
C TYR A 277 -24.65 -3.44 18.24
N SER A 278 -23.45 -4.04 18.12
CA SER A 278 -23.16 -5.08 17.13
C SER A 278 -21.87 -5.82 17.51
N GLU A 279 -21.97 -7.10 17.80
CA GLU A 279 -20.82 -7.98 18.06
C GLU A 279 -19.85 -8.01 16.90
N THR A 280 -20.36 -8.06 15.67
CA THR A 280 -19.55 -8.09 14.45
C THR A 280 -18.74 -6.81 14.32
N VAL A 281 -19.35 -5.65 14.53
CA VAL A 281 -18.61 -4.37 14.47
C VAL A 281 -17.60 -4.29 15.61
N ALA A 282 -17.97 -4.67 16.82
CA ALA A 282 -17.07 -4.65 17.97
C ALA A 282 -15.84 -5.55 17.76
N SER A 283 -16.00 -6.68 17.07
CA SER A 283 -14.89 -7.62 16.83
C SER A 283 -13.74 -7.01 15.99
N TYR A 284 -14.04 -6.04 15.14
CA TYR A 284 -12.99 -5.32 14.38
C TYR A 284 -12.12 -4.41 15.25
N PHE A 285 -12.57 -4.05 16.44
CA PHE A 285 -11.84 -3.21 17.39
C PHE A 285 -11.06 -4.01 18.44
N ILE A 286 -11.29 -5.33 18.53
CA ILE A 286 -10.62 -6.16 19.52
C ILE A 286 -9.19 -6.43 19.09
N VAL A 287 -8.23 -6.13 19.98
CA VAL A 287 -6.83 -6.46 19.82
C VAL A 287 -6.54 -7.71 20.66
N GLN A 288 -6.08 -8.78 20.02
CA GLN A 288 -5.86 -10.08 20.64
C GLN A 288 -4.38 -10.50 20.62
N ASP A 289 -3.65 -10.09 19.58
CA ASP A 289 -2.27 -10.50 19.40
C ASP A 289 -1.37 -9.88 20.46
N ASN A 290 -0.56 -10.74 21.06
CA ASN A 290 0.31 -10.38 22.17
C ASN A 290 1.73 -10.87 21.88
N VAL A 291 2.67 -9.93 21.79
CA VAL A 291 4.09 -10.21 21.53
C VAL A 291 4.87 -9.76 22.75
N LYS A 292 5.60 -10.68 23.38
CA LYS A 292 6.37 -10.39 24.61
C LYS A 292 5.53 -9.70 25.69
N ASN A 293 4.30 -10.15 25.88
CA ASN A 293 3.32 -9.60 26.83
C ASN A 293 2.88 -8.16 26.53
N GLN A 294 2.99 -7.69 25.31
CA GLN A 294 2.51 -6.39 24.86
C GLN A 294 1.61 -6.52 23.64
N SER A 295 0.50 -5.80 23.64
CA SER A 295 -0.44 -5.72 22.52
C SER A 295 0.13 -4.85 21.39
N VAL A 296 -0.46 -4.94 20.20
CA VAL A 296 -0.11 -4.06 19.07
C VAL A 296 -0.26 -2.57 19.42
N LEU A 297 -1.21 -2.20 20.28
CA LEU A 297 -1.37 -0.82 20.72
C LEU A 297 -0.15 -0.32 21.52
N GLN A 298 0.33 -1.14 22.44
CA GLN A 298 1.53 -0.83 23.24
C GLN A 298 2.80 -0.78 22.37
N TRP A 299 2.93 -1.70 21.41
CA TRP A 299 4.04 -1.67 20.45
C TRP A 299 3.98 -0.45 19.52
N ALA A 300 2.78 -0.01 19.10
CA ALA A 300 2.62 1.20 18.31
C ALA A 300 2.98 2.46 19.12
N GLU A 301 2.66 2.51 20.42
CA GLU A 301 3.09 3.57 21.33
C GLU A 301 4.61 3.59 21.52
N ALA A 302 5.23 2.41 21.70
CA ALA A 302 6.68 2.28 21.80
C ALA A 302 7.37 2.71 20.48
N TYR A 303 6.79 2.32 19.35
CA TYR A 303 7.25 2.76 18.03
C TYR A 303 7.20 4.29 17.89
N GLN A 304 6.08 4.90 18.23
CA GLN A 304 5.89 6.35 18.12
C GLN A 304 6.79 7.13 19.09
N SER A 305 7.10 6.55 20.26
CA SER A 305 8.06 7.11 21.19
C SER A 305 9.49 7.07 20.68
N ALA A 306 9.86 6.00 19.97
CA ALA A 306 11.20 5.86 19.35
C ALA A 306 11.33 6.69 18.05
N LEU A 307 10.24 6.82 17.28
CA LEU A 307 10.17 7.59 16.04
C LEU A 307 9.01 8.60 16.10
N PRO A 308 9.17 9.74 16.77
CA PRO A 308 8.10 10.73 17.00
C PRO A 308 7.81 11.59 15.76
N PHE A 309 8.02 11.08 14.56
CA PHE A 309 7.88 11.77 13.27
C PHE A 309 6.49 11.53 12.68
N THR A 310 5.43 12.00 13.33
CA THR A 310 4.05 11.77 12.92
C THR A 310 3.52 12.78 11.91
N SER A 311 4.17 13.96 11.81
CA SER A 311 3.76 14.97 10.81
C SER A 311 4.08 14.51 9.39
N LEU A 312 3.14 14.74 8.47
CA LEU A 312 3.29 14.33 7.09
C LEU A 312 4.27 15.25 6.35
N SER A 313 5.47 14.76 6.18
CA SER A 313 6.52 15.38 5.37
C SER A 313 7.46 14.32 4.78
N THR A 314 8.11 14.66 3.67
CA THR A 314 9.13 13.79 3.05
C THR A 314 10.26 13.46 4.04
N ALA A 315 10.67 14.42 4.88
CA ALA A 315 11.70 14.20 5.88
C ALA A 315 11.27 13.17 6.93
N CYS A 316 10.04 13.30 7.47
CA CYS A 316 9.51 12.37 8.46
C CYS A 316 9.32 10.96 7.87
N GLN A 317 8.75 10.85 6.67
CA GLN A 317 8.58 9.55 6.01
C GLN A 317 9.93 8.87 5.73
N ASN A 318 10.94 9.63 5.32
CA ASN A 318 12.28 9.08 5.14
C ASN A 318 12.83 8.48 6.45
N ARG A 319 12.57 9.07 7.61
CA ARG A 319 13.03 8.53 8.91
C ARG A 319 12.40 7.18 9.24
N HIS A 320 11.10 7.01 8.96
CA HIS A 320 10.43 5.74 9.13
C HIS A 320 11.01 4.65 8.22
N LEU A 321 11.19 4.97 6.94
CA LEU A 321 11.73 4.01 5.98
C LEU A 321 13.22 3.71 6.24
N ASP A 322 14.02 4.70 6.65
CA ASP A 322 15.41 4.49 7.04
C ASP A 322 15.52 3.48 8.21
N SER A 323 14.68 3.63 9.24
CA SER A 323 14.63 2.68 10.36
C SER A 323 14.24 1.27 9.93
N TYR A 324 13.27 1.14 9.01
CA TYR A 324 12.88 -0.16 8.45
C TYR A 324 14.01 -0.82 7.65
N ILE A 325 14.69 -0.06 6.80
CA ILE A 325 15.82 -0.57 6.01
C ILE A 325 17.00 -0.97 6.89
N ASP A 326 17.25 -0.27 8.00
CA ASP A 326 18.25 -0.68 8.98
C ASP A 326 17.89 -2.01 9.66
N TRP A 327 16.62 -2.20 9.98
CA TRP A 327 16.14 -3.48 10.50
C TRP A 327 16.34 -4.60 9.46
N LEU A 328 15.94 -4.39 8.20
CA LEU A 328 16.15 -5.34 7.11
C LEU A 328 17.63 -5.68 6.92
N GLY A 329 18.51 -4.68 6.93
CA GLY A 329 19.96 -4.88 6.83
C GLY A 329 20.50 -5.77 7.93
N ARG A 330 20.00 -5.62 9.16
CA ARG A 330 20.37 -6.52 10.29
C ARG A 330 19.84 -7.94 10.09
N GLN A 331 18.59 -8.10 9.63
CA GLN A 331 18.04 -9.41 9.33
C GLN A 331 18.88 -10.10 8.25
N TYR A 332 19.27 -9.36 7.21
CA TYR A 332 20.15 -9.87 6.16
C TYR A 332 21.50 -10.30 6.70
N TYR A 333 22.11 -9.48 7.56
CA TYR A 333 23.38 -9.83 8.20
C TYR A 333 23.27 -11.13 9.03
N GLN A 334 22.23 -11.26 9.85
CA GLN A 334 21.99 -12.46 10.66
C GLN A 334 21.78 -13.69 9.78
N TYR A 335 20.88 -13.59 8.80
CA TYR A 335 20.59 -14.65 7.84
C TYR A 335 21.84 -15.14 7.14
N ARG A 336 22.65 -14.25 6.58
CA ARG A 336 23.86 -14.63 5.85
C ARG A 336 24.94 -15.20 6.76
N THR A 337 25.07 -14.68 7.96
CA THR A 337 26.02 -15.20 8.97
C THR A 337 25.67 -16.64 9.36
N GLU A 338 24.39 -16.93 9.57
CA GLU A 338 23.93 -18.28 9.87
C GLU A 338 24.10 -19.23 8.66
N CYS A 339 23.78 -18.79 7.45
CA CYS A 339 24.04 -19.56 6.24
C CYS A 339 25.52 -19.95 6.13
N MET A 340 26.42 -18.97 6.27
CA MET A 340 27.87 -19.23 6.22
C MET A 340 28.33 -20.19 7.32
N ARG A 341 27.73 -20.11 8.51
CA ARG A 341 28.05 -21.05 9.62
C ARG A 341 27.68 -22.48 9.23
N TYR A 342 26.48 -22.73 8.74
CA TYR A 342 26.03 -24.06 8.34
C TYR A 342 26.77 -24.57 7.10
N GLU A 343 27.05 -23.72 6.11
CA GLU A 343 27.86 -24.07 4.94
C GLU A 343 29.27 -24.55 5.37
N LYS A 344 29.92 -23.82 6.30
CA LYS A 344 31.22 -24.18 6.84
C LYS A 344 31.15 -25.49 7.61
N GLN A 345 30.21 -25.64 8.55
CA GLN A 345 30.08 -26.87 9.35
C GLN A 345 29.85 -28.09 8.45
N ARG A 346 29.00 -27.96 7.43
CA ARG A 346 28.82 -29.02 6.43
C ARG A 346 30.09 -29.32 5.67
N GLY A 347 30.81 -28.30 5.24
CA GLY A 347 32.11 -28.47 4.55
C GLY A 347 33.14 -29.15 5.41
N ASP A 348 33.27 -28.75 6.68
CA ASP A 348 34.25 -29.33 7.63
C ASP A 348 33.97 -30.81 7.90
N VAL A 349 32.72 -31.23 8.08
CA VAL A 349 32.30 -32.62 8.25
C VAL A 349 32.67 -33.46 7.04
N LEU A 350 32.34 -32.98 5.84
CA LEU A 350 32.64 -33.72 4.61
C LEU A 350 34.13 -33.78 4.33
N ALA A 351 34.89 -32.72 4.58
CA ALA A 351 36.35 -32.69 4.42
C ALA A 351 37.06 -33.67 5.40
N SER A 352 36.65 -33.64 6.68
CA SER A 352 37.20 -34.53 7.71
C SER A 352 36.90 -36.01 7.40
N ALA A 353 35.66 -36.27 6.98
CA ALA A 353 35.27 -37.63 6.60
C ALA A 353 35.97 -38.09 5.32
N GLY A 354 36.19 -37.22 4.34
CA GLY A 354 36.94 -37.52 3.12
C GLY A 354 38.40 -37.77 3.38
N ALA A 355 39.03 -37.00 4.27
CA ALA A 355 40.44 -37.22 4.68
C ALA A 355 40.63 -38.54 5.41
N SER A 356 39.63 -39.01 6.16
CA SER A 356 39.68 -40.24 6.93
C SER A 356 39.26 -41.49 6.14
N ALA A 357 38.58 -41.33 5.03
CA ALA A 357 37.86 -42.41 4.34
C ALA A 357 38.73 -43.31 3.47
N GLY A 358 39.91 -42.87 3.01
CA GLY A 358 40.72 -43.62 2.06
C GLY A 358 39.89 -44.20 0.91
N PHE A 359 40.02 -45.50 0.62
CA PHE A 359 39.22 -46.20 -0.39
C PHE A 359 37.79 -46.57 0.07
N ALA A 360 37.44 -46.43 1.36
CA ALA A 360 36.15 -46.86 1.91
C ALA A 360 35.01 -45.85 1.68
N GLY A 361 35.33 -44.64 1.24
CA GLY A 361 34.35 -43.56 1.02
C GLY A 361 33.87 -42.90 2.34
N ILE A 362 33.09 -41.82 2.19
CA ILE A 362 32.53 -41.02 3.32
C ILE A 362 31.54 -41.89 4.10
N THR A 363 31.70 -41.94 5.44
CA THR A 363 30.86 -42.72 6.35
C THR A 363 29.39 -42.27 6.29
N GLN A 364 28.47 -43.17 6.62
CA GLN A 364 27.03 -42.85 6.64
C GLN A 364 26.71 -41.78 7.69
N GLU A 365 27.37 -41.85 8.86
CA GLU A 365 27.21 -40.83 9.92
C GLU A 365 27.61 -39.42 9.46
N ALA A 366 28.71 -39.29 8.73
CA ALA A 366 29.15 -38.00 8.18
C ALA A 366 28.16 -37.46 7.11
N LYS A 367 27.59 -38.36 6.30
CA LYS A 367 26.53 -37.98 5.33
C LYS A 367 25.27 -37.49 6.04
N GLU A 368 24.84 -38.16 7.10
CA GLU A 368 23.68 -37.77 7.89
C GLU A 368 23.88 -36.42 8.58
N THR A 369 25.06 -36.23 9.23
CA THR A 369 25.39 -34.95 9.86
C THR A 369 25.46 -33.81 8.84
N ALA A 370 26.08 -34.01 7.69
CA ALA A 370 26.12 -33.02 6.60
C ALA A 370 24.72 -32.76 6.03
N GLY A 371 23.84 -33.77 6.00
CA GLY A 371 22.45 -33.68 5.63
C GLY A 371 21.65 -32.81 6.59
N GLN A 372 21.89 -32.93 7.90
CA GLN A 372 21.24 -32.05 8.90
C GLN A 372 21.57 -30.57 8.66
N TYR A 373 22.86 -30.23 8.47
CA TYR A 373 23.25 -28.85 8.15
C TYR A 373 22.67 -28.36 6.82
N ALA A 374 22.53 -29.24 5.82
CA ALA A 374 21.85 -28.86 4.57
C ALA A 374 20.35 -28.56 4.77
N ASN A 375 19.68 -29.31 5.64
CA ASN A 375 18.29 -29.07 5.99
C ASN A 375 18.14 -27.74 6.74
N GLU A 376 19.00 -27.45 7.73
CA GLU A 376 18.96 -26.16 8.44
C GLU A 376 19.19 -24.99 7.48
N LEU A 377 20.11 -25.11 6.54
CA LEU A 377 20.35 -24.13 5.51
C LEU A 377 19.12 -23.93 4.62
N ALA A 378 18.47 -25.02 4.21
CA ALA A 378 17.23 -24.94 3.40
C ALA A 378 16.10 -24.26 4.15
N VAL A 379 15.92 -24.52 5.45
CA VAL A 379 14.93 -23.83 6.29
C VAL A 379 15.23 -22.33 6.39
N LEU A 380 16.49 -21.96 6.61
CA LEU A 380 16.90 -20.55 6.62
C LEU A 380 16.62 -19.86 5.29
N GLN A 381 16.95 -20.51 4.18
CA GLN A 381 16.69 -19.97 2.83
C GLN A 381 15.19 -19.87 2.53
N GLN A 382 14.39 -20.83 2.98
CA GLN A 382 12.95 -20.77 2.84
C GLN A 382 12.35 -19.57 3.59
N ASN A 383 12.81 -19.31 4.79
CA ASN A 383 12.27 -18.26 5.66
C ASN A 383 12.81 -16.86 5.31
N TRP A 384 14.06 -16.74 4.92
CA TRP A 384 14.76 -15.47 4.79
C TRP A 384 15.40 -15.22 3.42
N GLY A 385 15.32 -16.17 2.49
CA GLY A 385 15.95 -16.06 1.16
C GLY A 385 15.44 -14.88 0.33
N TRP A 386 14.23 -14.37 0.61
CA TRP A 386 13.70 -13.15 0.00
C TRP A 386 14.58 -11.91 0.27
N LEU A 387 15.42 -11.92 1.32
CA LEU A 387 16.38 -10.86 1.58
C LEU A 387 17.50 -10.81 0.53
N ASP A 388 17.81 -11.92 -0.15
CA ASP A 388 18.73 -11.91 -1.29
C ASP A 388 18.13 -11.12 -2.47
N ASP A 389 16.81 -11.18 -2.68
CA ASP A 389 16.13 -10.37 -3.68
C ASP A 389 16.17 -8.86 -3.34
N VAL A 390 16.07 -8.52 -2.05
CA VAL A 390 16.26 -7.13 -1.57
C VAL A 390 17.68 -6.66 -1.86
N LYS A 391 18.69 -7.49 -1.57
CA LYS A 391 20.10 -7.20 -1.87
C LYS A 391 20.32 -6.98 -3.37
N ASP A 392 19.78 -7.86 -4.20
CA ASP A 392 19.94 -7.77 -5.65
C ASP A 392 19.23 -6.52 -6.20
N THR A 393 18.10 -6.15 -5.60
CA THR A 393 17.42 -4.89 -5.90
C THR A 393 18.25 -3.66 -5.52
N ALA A 394 18.90 -3.69 -4.34
CA ALA A 394 19.82 -2.63 -3.92
C ALA A 394 21.02 -2.48 -4.88
N ILE A 395 21.59 -3.60 -5.33
CA ILE A 395 22.68 -3.62 -6.31
C ILE A 395 22.19 -3.03 -7.65
N ARG A 396 21.04 -3.48 -8.15
CA ARG A 396 20.47 -2.97 -9.41
C ARG A 396 20.23 -1.46 -9.34
N MET A 397 19.60 -0.98 -8.26
CA MET A 397 19.36 0.44 -8.06
C MET A 397 20.67 1.25 -8.04
N ARG A 398 21.65 0.81 -7.24
CA ARG A 398 22.95 1.49 -7.18
C ARG A 398 23.62 1.55 -8.56
N ASN A 399 23.69 0.42 -9.26
CA ASN A 399 24.39 0.36 -10.55
C ASN A 399 23.66 1.19 -11.61
N SER A 400 22.32 1.13 -11.67
CA SER A 400 21.53 1.94 -12.59
C SER A 400 21.73 3.42 -12.35
N MET A 401 21.58 3.88 -11.11
CA MET A 401 21.65 5.31 -10.79
C MET A 401 23.06 5.92 -10.80
N GLU A 402 24.10 5.12 -10.68
CA GLU A 402 25.50 5.60 -10.64
C GLU A 402 26.25 5.36 -11.95
N GLN A 403 25.90 4.32 -12.70
CA GLN A 403 26.67 3.87 -13.86
C GLN A 403 25.91 4.00 -15.19
N ASP A 404 24.57 4.06 -15.17
CA ASP A 404 23.78 4.21 -16.39
C ASP A 404 23.51 5.70 -16.67
N PRO A 405 24.12 6.28 -17.74
CA PRO A 405 23.89 7.69 -18.09
C PRO A 405 22.44 7.99 -18.52
N MET A 406 21.67 6.96 -18.86
CA MET A 406 20.27 7.09 -19.28
C MET A 406 19.31 7.12 -18.07
N ASP A 407 19.77 6.72 -16.88
CA ASP A 407 18.95 6.79 -15.67
C ASP A 407 18.96 8.20 -15.08
N LYS A 408 17.91 8.96 -15.37
CA LYS A 408 17.71 10.33 -14.91
C LYS A 408 16.85 10.47 -13.67
N ARG A 409 16.45 9.36 -13.02
CA ARG A 409 15.55 9.39 -11.86
C ARG A 409 16.03 10.34 -10.76
N ARG A 410 17.31 10.29 -10.42
CA ARG A 410 17.90 11.15 -9.40
C ARG A 410 17.88 12.63 -9.78
N ASP A 411 18.03 12.94 -11.05
CA ASP A 411 18.05 14.32 -11.55
C ASP A 411 16.63 14.90 -11.65
N ILE A 412 15.65 14.06 -12.03
CA ILE A 412 14.25 14.45 -12.20
C ILE A 412 13.52 14.55 -10.85
N VAL A 413 13.75 13.60 -9.93
CA VAL A 413 13.09 13.55 -8.62
C VAL A 413 14.11 13.34 -7.50
N PRO A 414 15.01 14.32 -7.25
CA PRO A 414 16.13 14.18 -6.32
C PRO A 414 15.71 13.89 -4.89
N ASN A 415 14.58 14.45 -4.45
CA ASN A 415 14.04 14.27 -3.09
C ASN A 415 13.53 12.83 -2.80
N VAL A 416 13.22 12.07 -3.84
CA VAL A 416 12.80 10.66 -3.74
C VAL A 416 14.00 9.74 -3.94
N TYR A 417 14.73 9.92 -5.03
CA TYR A 417 15.78 8.96 -5.42
C TYR A 417 17.15 9.20 -4.80
N GLY A 418 17.45 10.41 -4.38
CA GLY A 418 18.64 10.66 -3.56
C GLY A 418 18.60 9.85 -2.25
N PRO A 419 17.54 9.97 -1.44
CA PRO A 419 17.35 9.12 -0.26
C PRO A 419 17.28 7.63 -0.57
N ALA A 420 16.60 7.23 -1.65
CA ALA A 420 16.50 5.83 -2.06
C ALA A 420 17.87 5.19 -2.32
N LEU A 421 18.74 5.87 -3.08
CA LEU A 421 20.08 5.40 -3.34
C LEU A 421 20.92 5.31 -2.06
N ARG A 422 20.80 6.26 -1.12
CA ARG A 422 21.47 6.17 0.18
C ARG A 422 21.03 4.95 0.96
N ARG A 423 19.70 4.64 0.99
CA ARG A 423 19.16 3.45 1.67
C ARG A 423 19.66 2.15 1.03
N ALA A 424 19.66 2.07 -0.29
CA ALA A 424 20.19 0.90 -0.99
C ALA A 424 21.67 0.66 -0.66
N LYS A 425 22.51 1.69 -0.69
CA LYS A 425 23.91 1.59 -0.29
C LYS A 425 24.07 1.18 1.16
N ARG A 426 23.30 1.82 2.06
CA ARG A 426 23.32 1.50 3.50
C ARG A 426 22.92 0.06 3.79
N PHE A 427 21.91 -0.46 3.09
CA PHE A 427 21.53 -1.87 3.19
C PHE A 427 22.69 -2.79 2.80
N LEU A 428 23.39 -2.51 1.70
CA LEU A 428 24.53 -3.29 1.23
C LEU A 428 25.73 -3.26 2.20
N GLU A 429 25.88 -2.19 2.98
CA GLU A 429 26.94 -2.07 3.99
C GLU A 429 26.76 -3.01 5.17
N TYR A 430 25.55 -3.52 5.46
CA TYR A 430 25.30 -4.42 6.58
C TYR A 430 26.02 -5.76 6.43
N PHE A 431 26.18 -6.24 5.20
CA PHE A 431 26.90 -7.48 4.91
C PHE A 431 28.06 -7.23 3.95
N HIS A 432 29.05 -6.51 4.42
CA HIS A 432 30.32 -6.35 3.73
C HIS A 432 31.38 -7.25 4.38
N ALA A 433 32.31 -7.78 3.58
CA ALA A 433 33.37 -8.66 4.09
C ALA A 433 34.15 -8.07 5.28
N ALA A 434 34.33 -6.76 5.33
CA ALA A 434 34.96 -6.03 6.43
C ALA A 434 34.08 -6.01 7.73
N ASN A 435 32.81 -6.33 7.66
CA ASN A 435 31.87 -6.28 8.78
C ASN A 435 31.53 -7.68 9.33
N LEU A 436 32.12 -8.73 8.78
CA LEU A 436 31.91 -10.10 9.25
C LEU A 436 32.28 -10.20 10.73
N GLY A 437 31.35 -10.68 11.56
CA GLY A 437 31.52 -10.78 13.02
C GLY A 437 31.31 -9.45 13.79
N LYS A 438 31.05 -8.33 13.12
CA LYS A 438 30.83 -7.03 13.77
C LYS A 438 29.56 -6.38 13.19
N PRO A 439 28.37 -6.72 13.69
CA PRO A 439 27.14 -6.09 13.22
C PRO A 439 27.20 -4.58 13.45
N ARG A 440 26.78 -3.80 12.46
CA ARG A 440 26.68 -2.37 12.59
C ARG A 440 25.71 -2.03 13.73
N PRO A 441 26.04 -1.14 14.69
CA PRO A 441 25.12 -0.73 15.72
C PRO A 441 23.89 -0.03 15.10
N LEU A 442 22.71 -0.27 15.67
CA LEU A 442 21.52 0.48 15.24
C LEU A 442 21.67 1.95 15.59
N PRO A 443 21.18 2.87 14.74
CA PRO A 443 21.02 4.25 15.11
C PRO A 443 20.13 4.41 16.36
N LEU A 444 20.30 5.51 17.09
CA LEU A 444 19.55 5.79 18.32
C LEU A 444 18.03 5.87 18.12
N ASP A 445 17.60 6.34 16.95
CA ASP A 445 16.18 6.54 16.55
C ASP A 445 15.62 5.30 15.83
N THR A 446 15.96 4.11 16.23
CA THR A 446 15.45 2.90 15.61
C THR A 446 14.21 2.42 16.34
N ALA A 447 13.16 2.11 15.58
CA ALA A 447 11.95 1.51 16.11
C ALA A 447 12.20 0.14 16.76
N PRO A 448 11.35 -0.30 17.69
CA PRO A 448 11.43 -1.63 18.26
C PRO A 448 11.42 -2.70 17.16
N PRO A 449 12.38 -3.65 17.16
CA PRO A 449 12.45 -4.70 16.14
C PRO A 449 11.17 -5.56 16.04
N GLU A 450 10.45 -5.68 17.14
CA GLU A 450 9.18 -6.42 17.23
C GLU A 450 8.11 -5.82 16.32
N MET A 451 8.07 -4.49 16.17
CA MET A 451 7.14 -3.85 15.23
C MET A 451 7.35 -4.35 13.81
N TYR A 452 8.59 -4.40 13.35
CA TYR A 452 8.91 -4.85 12.00
C TYR A 452 8.80 -6.36 11.83
N ALA A 453 9.12 -7.12 12.86
CA ALA A 453 9.04 -8.57 12.80
C ALA A 453 7.60 -9.11 12.80
N TRP A 454 6.67 -8.43 13.50
CA TRP A 454 5.36 -8.97 13.78
C TRP A 454 4.20 -8.23 13.10
N PHE A 455 4.32 -6.93 12.86
CA PHE A 455 3.18 -6.09 12.55
C PHE A 455 3.32 -5.26 11.26
N VAL A 456 4.50 -4.77 10.94
CA VAL A 456 4.71 -3.91 9.77
C VAL A 456 4.93 -4.77 8.53
N HIS A 457 3.98 -4.73 7.60
CA HIS A 457 4.02 -5.48 6.35
C HIS A 457 4.74 -4.70 5.26
N ASP A 458 5.32 -5.47 4.35
CA ASP A 458 5.93 -5.00 3.13
C ASP A 458 5.46 -5.87 1.96
N LEU A 459 4.47 -5.38 1.24
CA LEU A 459 3.81 -6.16 0.21
C LEU A 459 4.62 -6.30 -1.07
N GLN A 460 5.73 -5.57 -1.23
CA GLN A 460 6.63 -5.79 -2.37
C GLN A 460 7.46 -7.06 -2.23
N THR A 461 7.71 -7.52 -1.02
CA THR A 461 8.51 -8.74 -0.77
C THR A 461 7.66 -10.02 -0.76
N VAL A 462 6.34 -9.90 -0.73
CA VAL A 462 5.40 -11.05 -0.67
C VAL A 462 5.13 -11.64 -2.06
N ASP A 463 5.09 -10.82 -3.08
CA ASP A 463 4.74 -11.27 -4.43
C ASP A 463 5.93 -11.95 -5.11
N LYS A 464 6.17 -13.21 -4.75
CA LYS A 464 7.27 -14.05 -5.26
C LYS A 464 7.31 -14.20 -6.79
N GLY A 465 6.25 -13.78 -7.50
CA GLY A 465 6.15 -13.89 -8.96
C GLY A 465 6.57 -12.63 -9.72
N ALA A 466 6.52 -11.47 -9.09
CA ALA A 466 6.80 -10.18 -9.73
C ALA A 466 8.23 -9.68 -9.49
N GLY A 467 8.92 -10.22 -8.49
CA GLY A 467 10.19 -9.70 -7.98
C GLY A 467 10.00 -8.38 -7.23
N ILE A 468 11.03 -7.97 -6.49
CA ILE A 468 11.02 -6.69 -5.77
C ILE A 468 11.30 -5.57 -6.78
N SER A 469 10.46 -4.54 -6.77
CA SER A 469 10.62 -3.36 -7.63
C SER A 469 11.96 -2.65 -7.34
N GLN A 470 12.58 -2.07 -8.37
CA GLN A 470 13.76 -1.21 -8.20
C GLN A 470 13.49 -0.01 -7.29
N ASP A 471 12.21 0.37 -7.15
CA ASP A 471 11.78 1.49 -6.32
C ASP A 471 11.53 1.11 -4.84
N PHE A 472 11.84 -0.11 -4.45
CA PHE A 472 11.68 -0.61 -3.08
C PHE A 472 12.29 0.30 -2.00
N PHE A 473 13.39 0.95 -2.31
CA PHE A 473 14.08 1.88 -1.41
C PHE A 473 13.55 3.32 -1.49
N ALA A 474 12.63 3.60 -2.42
CA ALA A 474 12.05 4.93 -2.60
C ALA A 474 10.79 5.12 -1.75
N ILE A 475 10.47 6.35 -1.43
CA ILE A 475 9.16 6.74 -0.91
C ILE A 475 8.26 7.14 -2.08
N ARG A 476 6.95 6.96 -1.92
CA ARG A 476 5.97 7.45 -2.90
C ARG A 476 5.91 8.98 -2.91
N SER A 477 5.42 9.57 -4.00
CA SER A 477 5.18 11.01 -4.08
C SER A 477 4.11 11.44 -3.08
N MET A 478 4.37 12.59 -2.42
CA MET A 478 3.50 13.23 -1.43
C MET A 478 3.27 14.69 -1.80
N GLU A 479 3.09 14.97 -3.08
CA GLU A 479 2.88 16.33 -3.55
C GLU A 479 1.59 16.90 -2.96
N MET A 480 1.65 18.18 -2.60
CA MET A 480 0.47 18.91 -2.17
C MET A 480 -0.40 19.23 -3.38
N PRO A 481 -1.74 19.15 -3.25
CA PRO A 481 -2.62 19.65 -4.29
C PRO A 481 -2.42 21.15 -4.49
N GLU A 482 -2.41 21.58 -5.74
CA GLU A 482 -2.39 23.00 -6.08
C GLU A 482 -3.71 23.64 -5.58
N ALA A 483 -3.58 24.85 -4.99
CA ALA A 483 -4.70 25.57 -4.39
C ALA A 483 -5.65 26.14 -5.44
#